data_7356d18d07eb66e1aa4c0e18f0306aaa
#
_entry.id   7356d18d07eb66e1aa4c0e18f0306aaa
#
_cell.length_a   1.000
_cell.length_b   1.000
_cell.length_c   1.000
_cell.angle_alpha   90.00
_cell.angle_beta   90.00
_cell.angle_gamma   90.00
#
_symmetry.space_group_name_H-M   'P 1'
#
loop_
_entity.id
_entity.type
_entity.pdbx_description
1 polymer ?
#
loop_
_entity_poly.entity_id
_entity_poly.type
_entity_poly.pdbx_seq_one_letter_code
_entity_poly.pdbx_strand_id
1 'polypeptide(L)'
;MKVVIMAGGKGTRISELFPDIPKPLIPINGTPVLEQEIISLRDQGFTDIIITVSYLADKIISYLGDGSELGVNIQYYIEDVPLGNAGALFKLKDQLTEPFLLLNAD
;
A
#
# COMPACT_ATOMS: atom_id res chain seq x y z
N MET A 1 -12.99 -7.62 -7.63
CA MET A 1 -11.87 -8.29 -6.95
C MET A 1 -11.13 -7.28 -6.10
N LYS A 2 -10.83 -7.63 -4.87
CA LYS A 2 -10.02 -6.78 -4.01
C LYS A 2 -8.54 -6.91 -4.34
N VAL A 3 -7.81 -5.81 -4.14
CA VAL A 3 -6.35 -5.81 -4.27
C VAL A 3 -5.77 -5.50 -2.90
N VAL A 4 -4.80 -6.30 -2.47
CA VAL A 4 -4.06 -6.05 -1.22
C VAL A 4 -2.65 -5.63 -1.60
N ILE A 5 -2.25 -4.43 -1.20
CA ILE A 5 -0.90 -3.92 -1.44
C ILE A 5 -0.14 -3.93 -0.11
N MET A 6 0.95 -4.66 -0.07
CA MET A 6 1.80 -4.76 1.11
C MET A 6 2.79 -3.61 1.12
N ALA A 7 2.55 -2.62 1.97
CA ALA A 7 3.38 -1.42 2.07
C ALA A 7 3.95 -1.22 3.48
N GLY A 8 3.94 -2.26 4.31
CA GLY A 8 4.38 -2.16 5.71
C GLY A 8 5.88 -2.35 5.94
N GLY A 9 6.63 -2.70 4.91
CA GLY A 9 8.07 -2.93 5.04
C GLY A 9 8.87 -1.65 5.23
N LYS A 10 10.01 -1.74 5.87
CA LYS A 10 10.85 -0.58 6.16
C LYS A 10 11.71 -0.13 4.98
N GLY A 11 12.07 -1.04 4.06
CA GLY A 11 12.85 -0.72 2.88
C GLY A 11 14.25 -0.21 3.24
N THR A 12 15.03 -1.00 3.95
CA THR A 12 16.25 -0.56 4.66
C THR A 12 17.25 0.23 3.82
N ARG A 13 17.53 -0.20 2.59
CA ARG A 13 18.52 0.52 1.77
C ARG A 13 18.05 1.89 1.34
N ILE A 14 16.83 1.96 0.87
CA ILE A 14 16.24 3.21 0.38
C ILE A 14 15.97 4.16 1.54
N SER A 15 15.62 3.64 2.71
CA SER A 15 15.37 4.47 3.88
C SER A 15 16.62 5.19 4.39
N GLU A 16 17.82 4.71 4.05
CA GLU A 16 19.06 5.43 4.37
C GLU A 16 19.19 6.73 3.57
N LEU A 17 18.72 6.73 2.33
CA LEU A 17 18.75 7.91 1.47
C LEU A 17 17.57 8.85 1.70
N PHE A 18 16.41 8.29 2.08
CA PHE A 18 15.18 9.03 2.28
C PHE A 18 14.56 8.65 3.63
N PRO A 19 15.17 9.07 4.76
CA PRO A 19 14.74 8.59 6.08
C PRO A 19 13.34 9.03 6.49
N ASP A 20 12.84 10.12 5.92
CA ASP A 20 11.53 10.67 6.26
C ASP A 20 10.44 10.30 5.25
N ILE A 21 10.76 9.50 4.25
CA ILE A 21 9.83 9.12 3.19
C ILE A 21 9.70 7.61 3.19
N PRO A 22 8.47 7.05 3.35
CA PRO A 22 8.30 5.61 3.23
C PRO A 22 8.60 5.19 1.78
N LYS A 23 9.18 3.99 1.62
CA LYS A 23 9.60 3.50 0.32
C LYS A 23 8.53 3.61 -0.77
N PRO A 24 7.25 3.26 -0.49
CA PRO A 24 6.21 3.36 -1.52
C PRO A 24 5.94 4.78 -2.02
N LEU A 25 6.33 5.80 -1.26
CA LEU A 25 6.13 7.21 -1.67
C LEU A 25 7.36 7.84 -2.32
N ILE A 26 8.45 7.09 -2.45
CA ILE A 26 9.64 7.61 -3.15
C ILE A 26 9.28 7.76 -4.63
N PRO A 27 9.46 8.96 -5.21
CA PRO A 27 9.04 9.19 -6.58
C PRO A 27 9.98 8.54 -7.60
N ILE A 28 9.38 8.00 -8.66
CA ILE A 28 10.09 7.58 -9.85
C ILE A 28 9.47 8.36 -11.01
N ASN A 29 10.29 9.09 -11.74
CA ASN A 29 9.81 9.98 -12.80
C ASN A 29 8.78 11.00 -12.29
N GLY A 30 9.00 11.50 -11.07
CA GLY A 30 8.17 12.56 -10.49
C GLY A 30 6.90 12.10 -9.79
N THR A 31 6.59 10.81 -9.80
CA THR A 31 5.37 10.29 -9.17
C THR A 31 5.72 9.13 -8.23
N PRO A 32 5.18 9.10 -7.01
CA PRO A 32 5.42 7.99 -6.09
C PRO A 32 5.06 6.65 -6.69
N VAL A 33 5.88 5.63 -6.41
CA VAL A 33 5.70 4.28 -6.94
C VAL A 33 4.32 3.74 -6.61
N LEU A 34 3.88 3.90 -5.37
CA LEU A 34 2.57 3.40 -4.93
C LEU A 34 1.43 4.07 -5.70
N GLU A 35 1.53 5.37 -5.96
CA GLU A 35 0.51 6.07 -6.74
C GLU A 35 0.45 5.54 -8.17
N GLN A 36 1.62 5.31 -8.80
CA GLN A 36 1.66 4.74 -10.16
C GLN A 36 1.01 3.37 -10.19
N GLU A 37 1.26 2.56 -9.18
CA GLU A 37 0.69 1.22 -9.06
C GLU A 37 -0.83 1.28 -8.94
N ILE A 38 -1.35 2.18 -8.10
CA ILE A 38 -2.78 2.37 -7.92
C ILE A 38 -3.45 2.85 -9.21
N ILE A 39 -2.82 3.79 -9.92
CA ILE A 39 -3.35 4.29 -11.19
C ILE A 39 -3.42 3.16 -12.22
N SER A 40 -2.39 2.34 -12.29
CA SER A 40 -2.38 1.18 -13.19
C SER A 40 -3.50 0.20 -12.88
N LEU A 41 -3.72 -0.09 -11.60
CA LEU A 41 -4.80 -0.98 -11.16
C LEU A 41 -6.17 -0.39 -11.51
N ARG A 42 -6.37 0.90 -11.24
CA ARG A 42 -7.60 1.60 -11.58
C ARG A 42 -7.92 1.47 -13.06
N ASP A 43 -6.92 1.67 -13.90
CA ASP A 43 -7.11 1.63 -15.35
C ASP A 43 -7.46 0.22 -15.83
N GLN A 44 -7.16 -0.80 -15.04
CA GLN A 44 -7.53 -2.18 -15.32
C GLN A 44 -8.86 -2.59 -14.67
N GLY A 45 -9.52 -1.67 -13.98
CA GLY A 45 -10.80 -1.93 -13.32
C GLY A 45 -10.72 -2.35 -11.88
N PHE A 46 -9.54 -2.36 -11.28
CA PHE A 46 -9.36 -2.71 -9.87
C PHE A 46 -9.42 -1.44 -9.02
N THR A 47 -10.56 -1.21 -8.39
CA THR A 47 -10.80 0.02 -7.62
C THR A 47 -10.99 -0.19 -6.12
N ASP A 48 -11.04 -1.43 -5.65
CA ASP A 48 -11.23 -1.76 -4.24
C ASP A 48 -9.89 -2.26 -3.68
N ILE A 49 -9.21 -1.42 -2.90
CA ILE A 49 -7.82 -1.62 -2.52
C ILE A 49 -7.66 -1.58 -1.01
N ILE A 50 -6.93 -2.54 -0.45
CA ILE A 50 -6.50 -2.54 0.95
C ILE A 50 -4.99 -2.37 0.95
N ILE A 51 -4.48 -1.40 1.70
CA ILE A 51 -3.04 -1.18 1.83
C ILE A 51 -2.61 -1.47 3.26
N THR A 52 -1.68 -2.41 3.43
CA THR A 52 -1.08 -2.63 4.74
C THR A 52 0.06 -1.64 4.93
N VAL A 53 0.09 -0.96 6.06
CA VAL A 53 1.07 0.08 6.35
C VAL A 53 1.63 -0.13 7.75
N SER A 54 2.85 0.32 7.96
CA SER A 54 3.51 0.25 9.27
C SER A 54 4.48 1.42 9.39
N TYR A 55 5.68 1.30 8.83
CA TYR A 55 6.69 2.34 8.89
C TYR A 55 6.22 3.60 8.15
N LEU A 56 6.16 4.72 8.87
CA LEU A 56 5.69 6.01 8.35
C LEU A 56 4.28 5.92 7.73
N ALA A 57 3.40 5.14 8.36
CA ALA A 57 2.04 4.91 7.86
C ALA A 57 1.26 6.20 7.67
N ASP A 58 1.40 7.16 8.59
CA ASP A 58 0.71 8.45 8.52
C ASP A 58 1.04 9.23 7.25
N LYS A 59 2.26 9.09 6.74
CA LYS A 59 2.65 9.78 5.50
C LYS A 59 1.95 9.19 4.28
N ILE A 60 1.80 7.87 4.24
CA ILE A 60 1.08 7.19 3.17
C ILE A 60 -0.40 7.58 3.22
N ILE A 61 -0.99 7.52 4.39
CA ILE A 61 -2.41 7.84 4.58
C ILE A 61 -2.69 9.30 4.23
N SER A 62 -1.82 10.22 4.65
CA SER A 62 -1.98 11.65 4.33
C SER A 62 -1.86 11.92 2.84
N TYR A 63 -1.00 11.20 2.15
CA TYR A 63 -0.79 11.41 0.73
C TYR A 63 -1.94 10.89 -0.12
N LEU A 64 -2.40 9.67 0.16
CA LEU A 64 -3.40 8.98 -0.66
C LEU A 64 -4.83 9.20 -0.18
N GLY A 65 -5.02 9.47 1.12
CA GLY A 65 -6.36 9.57 1.68
C GLY A 65 -7.16 8.31 1.46
N ASP A 66 -8.44 8.46 1.16
CA ASP A 66 -9.33 7.33 0.87
C ASP A 66 -9.29 6.88 -0.60
N GLY A 67 -8.46 7.51 -1.40
CA GLY A 67 -8.29 7.17 -2.81
C GLY A 67 -9.29 7.82 -3.75
N SER A 68 -10.23 8.61 -3.25
CA SER A 68 -11.28 9.20 -4.09
C SER A 68 -10.71 10.10 -5.18
N GLU A 69 -9.61 10.80 -4.92
CA GLU A 69 -8.97 11.66 -5.91
C GLU A 69 -8.35 10.85 -7.06
N LEU A 70 -8.00 9.60 -6.80
CA LEU A 70 -7.48 8.70 -7.83
C LEU A 70 -8.56 7.82 -8.46
N GLY A 71 -9.80 7.95 -8.01
CA GLY A 71 -10.89 7.16 -8.55
C GLY A 71 -10.95 5.72 -8.02
N VAL A 72 -10.39 5.50 -6.83
CA VAL A 72 -10.38 4.19 -6.17
C VAL A 72 -10.89 4.32 -4.74
N ASN A 73 -11.16 3.18 -4.11
CA ASN A 73 -11.55 3.11 -2.70
C ASN A 73 -10.42 2.41 -1.94
N ILE A 74 -9.76 3.14 -1.04
CA ILE A 74 -8.63 2.63 -0.28
C ILE A 74 -9.01 2.46 1.17
N GLN A 75 -8.74 1.26 1.72
CA GLN A 75 -8.79 0.97 3.14
C GLN A 75 -7.38 0.65 3.60
N TYR A 76 -7.06 1.00 4.84
CA TYR A 76 -5.73 0.76 5.39
C TYR A 76 -5.81 -0.27 6.50
N TYR A 77 -4.82 -1.14 6.55
CA TYR A 77 -4.57 -1.97 7.71
C TYR A 77 -3.23 -1.54 8.30
N ILE A 78 -3.26 -0.97 9.50
CA ILE A 78 -2.07 -0.44 10.16
C ILE A 78 -1.48 -1.53 11.05
N GLU A 79 -0.24 -1.93 10.78
CA GLU A 79 0.48 -2.90 11.59
C GLU A 79 1.32 -2.16 12.63
N ASP A 80 1.12 -2.48 13.91
CA ASP A 80 1.97 -1.93 14.99
C ASP A 80 3.41 -2.41 14.86
N VAL A 81 3.55 -3.67 14.49
CA VAL A 81 4.86 -4.30 14.22
C VAL A 81 4.74 -4.99 12.88
N PRO A 82 5.72 -4.82 11.96
CA PRO A 82 5.64 -5.51 10.68
C PRO A 82 5.60 -7.02 10.86
N LEU A 83 4.54 -7.63 10.36
CA LEU A 83 4.29 -9.07 10.49
C LEU A 83 4.73 -9.88 9.28
N GLY A 84 5.19 -9.19 8.23
CA GLY A 84 5.44 -9.83 6.95
C GLY A 84 4.14 -10.14 6.22
N ASN A 85 4.27 -10.64 5.00
CA ASN A 85 3.11 -10.86 4.12
C ASN A 85 2.12 -11.87 4.71
N ALA A 86 2.63 -12.99 5.23
CA ALA A 86 1.76 -14.04 5.78
C ALA A 86 1.01 -13.56 7.02
N GLY A 87 1.69 -12.82 7.91
CA GLY A 87 1.06 -12.29 9.11
C GLY A 87 -0.05 -11.28 8.79
N ALA A 88 0.23 -10.37 7.84
CA ALA A 88 -0.76 -9.38 7.42
C ALA A 88 -2.00 -10.05 6.79
N LEU A 89 -1.79 -11.05 5.94
CA LEU A 89 -2.90 -11.80 5.34
C LEU A 89 -3.73 -12.54 6.38
N PHE A 90 -3.08 -13.11 7.39
CA PHE A 90 -3.79 -13.78 8.47
C PHE A 90 -4.71 -12.79 9.22
N LYS A 91 -4.21 -11.59 9.50
CA LYS A 91 -5.01 -10.56 10.15
C LYS A 91 -6.18 -10.09 9.30
N LEU A 92 -6.04 -10.15 7.98
CA LEU A 92 -7.08 -9.70 7.05
C LEU A 92 -8.01 -10.82 6.59
N LYS A 93 -7.83 -12.04 7.09
CA LYS A 93 -8.53 -13.23 6.59
C LYS A 93 -10.05 -13.08 6.54
N ASP A 94 -10.63 -12.37 7.52
CA ASP A 94 -12.08 -12.18 7.58
C ASP A 94 -12.61 -11.21 6.53
N GLN A 95 -11.74 -10.39 5.97
CA GLN A 95 -12.09 -9.45 4.89
C GLN A 95 -11.80 -10.02 3.51
N LEU A 96 -11.01 -11.09 3.43
CA LEU A 96 -10.56 -11.67 2.16
C LEU A 96 -11.25 -13.03 1.93
N THR A 97 -12.59 -12.99 1.90
CA THR A 97 -13.41 -14.21 1.74
C THR A 97 -13.58 -14.63 0.27
N GLU A 98 -13.15 -13.80 -0.66
CA GLU A 98 -13.18 -14.06 -2.09
C GLU A 98 -11.78 -13.95 -2.67
N PRO A 99 -11.53 -14.43 -3.90
CA PRO A 99 -10.22 -14.25 -4.52
C PRO A 99 -9.79 -12.80 -4.56
N PHE A 100 -8.51 -12.56 -4.34
CA PHE A 100 -7.94 -11.21 -4.31
C PHE A 100 -6.56 -11.22 -4.95
N LEU A 101 -6.11 -10.04 -5.36
CA LEU A 101 -4.78 -9.83 -5.94
C LEU A 101 -3.84 -9.29 -4.85
N LEU A 102 -2.66 -9.89 -4.74
CA LEU A 102 -1.66 -9.49 -3.75
C LEU A 102 -0.45 -8.87 -4.44
N LEU A 103 -0.09 -7.67 -4.04
CA LEU A 103 1.05 -6.95 -4.59
C LEU A 103 1.96 -6.44 -3.47
N ASN A 104 3.24 -6.29 -3.77
CA ASN A 104 4.18 -5.58 -2.91
C ASN A 104 4.44 -4.20 -3.48
N ALA A 105 4.53 -3.20 -2.60
CA ALA A 105 4.76 -1.81 -2.99
C ALA A 105 6.27 -1.50 -3.09
N ASP A 106 7.02 -2.38 -3.67
CA ASP A 106 8.47 -2.23 -3.81
C ASP A 106 8.84 -1.57 -5.14
#